data_9e209687505fd0a3cf3dff39232bff4f
#
_entry.id   9e209687505fd0a3cf3dff39232bff4f
#
_cell.length_a   1.000
_cell.length_b   1.000
_cell.length_c   1.000
_cell.angle_alpha   90.00
_cell.angle_beta   90.00
_cell.angle_gamma   90.00
#
_symmetry.space_group_name_H-M   'P 1'
#
loop_
_entity.id
_entity.type
_entity.pdbx_description
1 polymer ?
#
loop_
_entity_poly.entity_id
_entity_poly.type
_entity_poly.pdbx_seq_one_letter_code
_entity_poly.pdbx_strand_id
1 'polypeptide(L)'
;MKREKNPGEKNKYDVIRHILKDYASRENPITRKEIEDTAKKMGCHIGRNAIENFMNEMLVKDYETEEECDKYLEAWKAEEREIIFCKKSQEGRRTKGYWMLESISDSEWMYLLDSVLYSKVMTKKEADNLAKRITLLAGKDFSELTGYRHKMYGQPFSHGNEKTENIGHIESLVLKQVYLIRKAILKRKKIRFTLNVYKYVDKEVKLVPCGKISRICSPLDVIYSNGRYYMLGADSKTAKSKVLKYKLYRIDLMTDLSVTKAAAVTKEEVGIEQEMEDLFRYRIENPYLFTGKTETVRLRVNSEQFTQIVDWFGDNFSVIGHDVNEDKYYDIEVRVNTGGFLYWVLQYSGCVQVLDRDEKEENSFKNRVVENLKNILSKYNENKN
;
A
#
# COMPACT_ATOMS: atom_id res chain seq x y z
N MET A 1 15.87 -22.67 -31.68
CA MET A 1 17.00 -21.76 -31.48
C MET A 1 16.48 -20.34 -31.57
N LYS A 2 16.31 -19.63 -30.43
CA LYS A 2 16.00 -18.21 -30.44
C LYS A 2 17.26 -17.46 -30.87
N ARG A 3 17.20 -16.73 -31.99
CA ARG A 3 18.28 -15.84 -32.42
C ARG A 3 18.54 -14.79 -31.32
N GLU A 4 19.75 -14.71 -30.82
CA GLU A 4 20.17 -13.57 -29.98
C GLU A 4 20.06 -12.28 -30.79
N LYS A 5 19.27 -11.34 -30.28
CA LYS A 5 19.01 -10.06 -30.94
C LYS A 5 20.24 -9.18 -30.91
N ASN A 6 20.56 -8.60 -32.07
CA ASN A 6 21.65 -7.61 -32.22
C ASN A 6 21.35 -6.41 -31.28
N PRO A 7 22.35 -5.87 -30.50
CA PRO A 7 22.10 -4.76 -29.59
C PRO A 7 21.50 -3.52 -30.25
N GLY A 8 21.76 -3.28 -31.55
CA GLY A 8 21.16 -2.20 -32.31
C GLY A 8 19.67 -2.38 -32.64
N GLU A 9 19.13 -3.60 -32.67
CA GLU A 9 17.70 -3.86 -32.89
C GLU A 9 16.87 -3.61 -31.62
N LYS A 10 17.41 -3.93 -30.45
CA LYS A 10 16.75 -3.62 -29.17
C LYS A 10 16.48 -2.12 -29.02
N ASN A 11 17.42 -1.28 -29.39
CA ASN A 11 17.24 0.17 -29.29
C ASN A 11 16.14 0.68 -30.23
N LYS A 12 16.02 0.11 -31.45
CA LYS A 12 14.95 0.47 -32.40
C LYS A 12 13.57 0.09 -31.91
N TYR A 13 13.43 -1.06 -31.28
CA TYR A 13 12.14 -1.53 -30.73
C TYR A 13 11.69 -0.68 -29.55
N ASP A 14 12.58 -0.25 -28.70
CA ASP A 14 12.29 0.68 -27.61
C ASP A 14 11.80 2.03 -28.13
N VAL A 15 12.40 2.54 -29.23
CA VAL A 15 11.93 3.77 -29.87
C VAL A 15 10.56 3.60 -30.50
N ILE A 16 10.28 2.48 -31.20
CA ILE A 16 8.95 2.20 -31.76
C ILE A 16 7.90 2.13 -30.64
N ARG A 17 8.20 1.43 -29.55
CA ARG A 17 7.32 1.34 -28.39
C ARG A 17 7.04 2.72 -27.80
N HIS A 18 8.07 3.53 -27.61
CA HIS A 18 7.94 4.90 -27.12
C HIS A 18 7.05 5.75 -28.03
N ILE A 19 7.25 5.66 -29.35
CA ILE A 19 6.42 6.39 -30.33
C ILE A 19 4.95 5.96 -30.25
N LEU A 20 4.68 4.66 -30.15
CA LEU A 20 3.32 4.15 -30.01
C LEU A 20 2.66 4.58 -28.71
N LYS A 21 3.42 4.70 -27.63
CA LYS A 21 2.93 5.15 -26.33
C LYS A 21 2.61 6.64 -26.28
N ASP A 22 3.48 7.46 -26.83
CA ASP A 22 3.43 8.91 -26.64
C ASP A 22 2.67 9.66 -27.75
N TYR A 23 2.61 9.07 -28.95
CA TYR A 23 2.06 9.75 -30.14
C TYR A 23 0.84 9.05 -30.75
N ALA A 24 0.45 7.87 -30.23
CA ALA A 24 -0.69 7.14 -30.74
C ALA A 24 -1.73 6.92 -29.64
N SER A 25 -3.01 7.00 -30.01
CA SER A 25 -4.13 6.63 -29.15
C SER A 25 -5.21 5.92 -29.98
N ARG A 26 -6.24 5.39 -29.31
CA ARG A 26 -7.41 4.82 -29.99
C ARG A 26 -8.06 5.82 -30.94
N GLU A 27 -8.16 7.07 -30.53
CA GLU A 27 -8.75 8.16 -31.30
C GLU A 27 -7.84 8.62 -32.45
N ASN A 28 -6.52 8.56 -32.22
CA ASN A 28 -5.48 8.97 -33.16
C ASN A 28 -4.46 7.86 -33.40
N PRO A 29 -4.86 6.75 -34.05
CA PRO A 29 -3.91 5.70 -34.40
C PRO A 29 -2.94 6.20 -35.49
N ILE A 30 -1.64 5.92 -35.31
CA ILE A 30 -0.58 6.38 -36.22
C ILE A 30 -0.21 5.33 -37.26
N THR A 31 0.15 5.80 -38.46
CA THR A 31 0.61 4.95 -39.56
C THR A 31 2.08 4.57 -39.41
N ARG A 32 2.53 3.54 -40.15
CA ARG A 32 3.96 3.16 -40.22
C ARG A 32 4.84 4.34 -40.65
N LYS A 33 4.36 5.14 -41.60
CA LYS A 33 5.11 6.31 -42.10
C LYS A 33 5.28 7.36 -41.00
N GLU A 34 4.24 7.62 -40.23
CA GLU A 34 4.32 8.54 -39.08
C GLU A 34 5.26 8.03 -38.00
N ILE A 35 5.34 6.71 -37.77
CA ILE A 35 6.34 6.10 -36.88
C ILE A 35 7.76 6.37 -37.41
N GLU A 36 8.01 6.15 -38.72
CA GLU A 36 9.31 6.40 -39.36
C GLU A 36 9.70 7.88 -39.27
N ASP A 37 8.75 8.79 -39.58
CA ASP A 37 8.99 10.24 -39.56
C ASP A 37 9.23 10.75 -38.13
N THR A 38 8.50 10.24 -37.15
CA THR A 38 8.69 10.59 -35.75
C THR A 38 10.03 10.08 -35.21
N ALA A 39 10.39 8.83 -35.51
CA ALA A 39 11.71 8.28 -35.16
C ALA A 39 12.85 9.11 -35.75
N LYS A 40 12.71 9.55 -37.00
CA LYS A 40 13.69 10.42 -37.63
C LYS A 40 13.82 11.76 -36.92
N LYS A 41 12.74 12.39 -36.48
CA LYS A 41 12.79 13.63 -35.67
C LYS A 41 13.48 13.41 -34.32
N MET A 42 13.40 12.21 -33.75
CA MET A 42 14.10 11.83 -32.53
C MET A 42 15.57 11.43 -32.77
N GLY A 43 16.08 11.57 -33.98
CA GLY A 43 17.45 11.22 -34.35
C GLY A 43 17.70 9.71 -34.55
N CYS A 44 16.62 8.91 -34.64
CA CYS A 44 16.72 7.47 -34.84
C CYS A 44 16.22 7.09 -36.24
N HIS A 45 17.04 6.37 -37.03
CA HIS A 45 16.65 5.86 -38.34
C HIS A 45 16.03 4.45 -38.19
N ILE A 46 14.71 4.37 -38.30
CA ILE A 46 13.96 3.12 -38.27
C ILE A 46 13.35 2.90 -39.64
N GLY A 47 13.75 1.83 -40.32
CA GLY A 47 13.15 1.47 -41.61
C GLY A 47 11.95 0.54 -41.43
N ARG A 48 11.16 0.42 -42.51
CA ARG A 48 9.94 -0.38 -42.60
C ARG A 48 10.08 -1.81 -42.05
N ASN A 49 11.18 -2.48 -42.37
CA ASN A 49 11.42 -3.86 -41.91
C ASN A 49 11.56 -3.98 -40.37
N ALA A 50 12.13 -2.96 -39.72
CA ALA A 50 12.25 -2.97 -38.27
C ALA A 50 10.88 -2.80 -37.60
N ILE A 51 10.00 -1.97 -38.17
CA ILE A 51 8.61 -1.79 -37.69
C ILE A 51 7.82 -3.09 -37.90
N GLU A 52 7.93 -3.71 -39.08
CA GLU A 52 7.25 -5.00 -39.36
C GLU A 52 7.74 -6.10 -38.41
N ASN A 53 9.03 -6.21 -38.17
CA ASN A 53 9.59 -7.17 -37.23
C ASN A 53 9.09 -6.94 -35.81
N PHE A 54 9.03 -5.67 -35.38
CA PHE A 54 8.47 -5.32 -34.07
C PHE A 54 7.01 -5.73 -33.96
N MET A 55 6.18 -5.38 -34.97
CA MET A 55 4.74 -5.75 -34.98
C MET A 55 4.54 -7.27 -34.99
N ASN A 56 5.39 -8.03 -35.68
CA ASN A 56 5.31 -9.50 -35.70
C ASN A 56 5.73 -10.17 -34.38
N GLU A 57 6.50 -9.49 -33.55
CA GLU A 57 6.89 -9.97 -32.23
C GLU A 57 5.87 -9.62 -31.14
N MET A 58 5.06 -8.61 -31.39
CA MET A 58 4.02 -8.14 -30.46
C MET A 58 2.68 -8.84 -30.76
N LEU A 59 1.83 -8.88 -29.77
CA LEU A 59 0.45 -9.30 -29.98
C LEU A 59 -0.31 -8.16 -30.68
N VAL A 60 -0.64 -8.35 -31.96
CA VAL A 60 -1.40 -7.36 -32.74
C VAL A 60 -2.82 -7.85 -32.93
N LYS A 61 -3.82 -6.99 -32.61
CA LYS A 61 -5.24 -7.22 -32.86
C LYS A 61 -5.73 -6.27 -33.94
N ASP A 62 -6.11 -6.83 -35.07
CA ASP A 62 -6.72 -6.09 -36.18
C ASP A 62 -8.20 -5.85 -35.87
N TYR A 63 -8.72 -4.65 -36.10
CA TYR A 63 -10.13 -4.31 -35.98
C TYR A 63 -10.58 -3.34 -37.11
N GLU A 64 -11.85 -3.38 -37.43
CA GLU A 64 -12.45 -2.52 -38.44
C GLU A 64 -13.49 -1.57 -37.83
N THR A 65 -14.19 -2.02 -36.79
CA THR A 65 -15.22 -1.22 -36.10
C THR A 65 -14.81 -0.99 -34.62
N GLU A 66 -15.35 0.08 -34.06
CA GLU A 66 -15.11 0.37 -32.63
C GLU A 66 -15.70 -0.71 -31.72
N GLU A 67 -16.81 -1.34 -32.12
CA GLU A 67 -17.43 -2.45 -31.39
C GLU A 67 -16.53 -3.69 -31.32
N GLU A 68 -15.78 -3.98 -32.41
CA GLU A 68 -14.77 -5.05 -32.38
C GLU A 68 -13.62 -4.71 -31.44
N CYS A 69 -13.18 -3.44 -31.45
CA CYS A 69 -12.16 -2.97 -30.54
C CYS A 69 -12.61 -3.12 -29.08
N ASP A 70 -13.86 -2.72 -28.76
CA ASP A 70 -14.41 -2.85 -27.41
C ASP A 70 -14.49 -4.32 -26.96
N LYS A 71 -14.89 -5.23 -27.81
CA LYS A 71 -14.86 -6.68 -27.49
C LYS A 71 -13.47 -7.19 -27.17
N TYR A 72 -12.44 -6.70 -27.87
CA TYR A 72 -11.06 -7.06 -27.56
C TYR A 72 -10.61 -6.47 -26.23
N LEU A 73 -11.02 -5.23 -25.92
CA LEU A 73 -10.70 -4.58 -24.63
C LEU A 73 -11.41 -5.27 -23.45
N GLU A 74 -12.68 -5.66 -23.63
CA GLU A 74 -13.43 -6.42 -22.61
C GLU A 74 -12.86 -7.82 -22.37
N ALA A 75 -12.37 -8.48 -23.43
CA ALA A 75 -11.74 -9.79 -23.34
C ALA A 75 -10.29 -9.72 -22.83
N TRP A 76 -9.68 -8.52 -22.82
CA TRP A 76 -8.30 -8.36 -22.36
C TRP A 76 -8.24 -8.53 -20.85
N LYS A 77 -7.34 -9.42 -20.41
CA LYS A 77 -7.06 -9.64 -18.99
C LYS A 77 -5.71 -9.02 -18.67
N ALA A 78 -5.60 -8.43 -17.49
CA ALA A 78 -4.38 -7.78 -17.00
C ALA A 78 -3.14 -8.69 -17.01
N GLU A 79 -3.33 -10.01 -17.11
CA GLU A 79 -2.27 -11.02 -17.23
C GLU A 79 -1.68 -11.09 -18.65
N GLU A 80 -2.36 -10.51 -19.64
CA GLU A 80 -1.91 -10.52 -21.02
C GLU A 80 -0.88 -9.39 -21.24
N ARG A 81 0.03 -9.64 -22.18
CA ARG A 81 1.13 -8.74 -22.54
C ARG A 81 0.61 -7.45 -23.18
N GLU A 82 1.47 -6.42 -23.28
CA GLU A 82 1.21 -5.23 -24.11
C GLU A 82 0.62 -5.62 -25.46
N ILE A 83 -0.53 -5.03 -25.83
CA ILE A 83 -1.24 -5.32 -27.06
C ILE A 83 -1.16 -4.12 -27.98
N ILE A 84 -0.87 -4.35 -29.25
CA ILE A 84 -0.97 -3.36 -30.32
C ILE A 84 -2.30 -3.57 -31.06
N PHE A 85 -3.08 -2.53 -31.16
CA PHE A 85 -4.28 -2.50 -31.96
C PHE A 85 -3.99 -1.92 -33.33
N CYS A 86 -4.51 -2.56 -34.37
CA CYS A 86 -4.37 -2.14 -35.74
C CYS A 86 -5.73 -1.84 -36.33
N LYS A 87 -6.06 -0.55 -36.48
CA LYS A 87 -7.29 -0.10 -37.12
C LYS A 87 -7.15 -0.23 -38.65
N LYS A 88 -8.01 -1.02 -39.26
CA LYS A 88 -8.11 -1.14 -40.72
C LYS A 88 -9.00 -0.03 -41.25
N SER A 89 -8.61 0.64 -42.32
CA SER A 89 -9.44 1.63 -42.96
C SER A 89 -10.59 0.98 -43.75
N GLN A 90 -11.83 1.45 -43.55
CA GLN A 90 -13.04 0.92 -44.18
C GLN A 90 -13.18 1.23 -45.70
N GLU A 91 -12.47 2.19 -46.25
CA GLU A 91 -12.64 2.60 -47.66
C GLU A 91 -11.40 2.34 -48.48
N GLY A 92 -11.06 1.10 -48.81
CA GLY A 92 -10.09 0.77 -49.85
C GLY A 92 -8.70 1.41 -49.81
N ARG A 93 -8.43 2.33 -48.89
CA ARG A 93 -7.13 2.92 -48.58
C ARG A 93 -6.41 2.03 -47.59
N ARG A 94 -5.35 1.40 -48.04
CA ARG A 94 -4.48 0.47 -47.25
C ARG A 94 -3.66 1.13 -46.14
N THR A 95 -4.13 2.19 -45.50
CA THR A 95 -3.44 2.85 -44.41
C THR A 95 -3.92 2.28 -43.09
N LYS A 96 -3.13 1.34 -42.55
CA LYS A 96 -3.32 0.81 -41.20
C LYS A 96 -2.82 1.82 -40.18
N GLY A 97 -3.65 2.16 -39.20
CA GLY A 97 -3.26 2.92 -38.03
C GLY A 97 -3.02 2.02 -36.84
N TYR A 98 -1.96 2.30 -36.07
CA TYR A 98 -1.54 1.50 -34.91
C TYR A 98 -1.63 2.35 -33.65
N TRP A 99 -2.06 1.74 -32.57
CA TRP A 99 -1.93 2.26 -31.22
C TRP A 99 -1.68 1.11 -30.25
N MET A 100 -1.18 1.41 -29.08
CA MET A 100 -0.80 0.38 -28.10
C MET A 100 -1.55 0.61 -26.79
N LEU A 101 -2.12 -0.49 -26.25
CA LEU A 101 -2.66 -0.48 -24.91
C LEU A 101 -1.50 -0.70 -23.93
N GLU A 102 -1.32 0.23 -23.01
CA GLU A 102 -0.39 0.08 -21.92
C GLU A 102 -1.00 -0.78 -20.81
N SER A 103 -0.19 -1.64 -20.23
CA SER A 103 -0.58 -2.47 -19.07
C SER A 103 -0.83 -1.63 -17.82
N ILE A 104 -0.26 -0.43 -17.76
CA ILE A 104 -0.41 0.54 -16.66
C ILE A 104 -0.63 1.92 -17.29
N SER A 105 -1.74 2.56 -16.99
CA SER A 105 -2.08 3.91 -17.44
C SER A 105 -1.23 4.99 -16.74
N ASP A 106 -1.22 6.21 -17.30
CA ASP A 106 -0.51 7.34 -16.69
C ASP A 106 -1.00 7.66 -15.29
N SER A 107 -2.32 7.57 -15.05
CA SER A 107 -2.91 7.79 -13.73
C SER A 107 -2.48 6.72 -12.71
N GLU A 108 -2.33 5.47 -13.14
CA GLU A 108 -1.82 4.40 -12.29
C GLU A 108 -0.31 4.56 -12.02
N TRP A 109 0.48 4.96 -13.02
CA TRP A 109 1.88 5.33 -12.80
C TRP A 109 2.03 6.47 -11.80
N MET A 110 1.19 7.51 -11.92
CA MET A 110 1.16 8.62 -10.96
C MET A 110 0.79 8.13 -9.55
N TYR A 111 -0.20 7.25 -9.42
CA TYR A 111 -0.56 6.65 -8.14
C TYR A 111 0.60 5.85 -7.52
N LEU A 112 1.32 5.06 -8.32
CA LEU A 112 2.50 4.33 -7.85
C LEU A 112 3.61 5.27 -7.38
N LEU A 113 3.87 6.35 -8.11
CA LEU A 113 4.84 7.38 -7.72
C LEU A 113 4.41 8.07 -6.42
N ASP A 114 3.16 8.46 -6.30
CA ASP A 114 2.61 9.07 -5.07
C ASP A 114 2.73 8.11 -3.89
N SER A 115 2.39 6.84 -4.08
CA SER A 115 2.50 5.81 -3.04
C SER A 115 3.92 5.65 -2.52
N VAL A 116 4.93 5.82 -3.38
CA VAL A 116 6.35 5.79 -3.01
C VAL A 116 6.74 7.10 -2.33
N LEU A 117 6.45 8.23 -2.97
CA LEU A 117 6.86 9.56 -2.51
C LEU A 117 6.20 9.96 -1.19
N TYR A 118 4.95 9.59 -0.94
CA TYR A 118 4.22 9.85 0.33
C TYR A 118 4.38 8.71 1.35
N SER A 119 5.21 7.72 1.07
CA SER A 119 5.42 6.59 1.95
C SER A 119 6.04 7.01 3.28
N LYS A 120 5.46 6.52 4.38
CA LYS A 120 6.07 6.62 5.73
C LYS A 120 7.12 5.55 6.00
N VAL A 121 7.39 4.68 5.05
CA VAL A 121 8.30 3.52 5.18
C VAL A 121 9.71 3.84 4.75
N MET A 122 9.89 4.85 3.89
CA MET A 122 11.14 5.20 3.26
C MET A 122 11.64 6.57 3.69
N THR A 123 12.96 6.73 3.70
CA THR A 123 13.59 8.05 3.76
C THR A 123 13.36 8.78 2.44
N LYS A 124 13.52 10.11 2.43
CA LYS A 124 13.43 10.91 1.21
C LYS A 124 14.36 10.38 0.13
N LYS A 125 15.63 10.07 0.46
CA LYS A 125 16.63 9.55 -0.48
C LYS A 125 16.22 8.20 -1.07
N GLU A 126 15.67 7.30 -0.28
CA GLU A 126 15.15 6.00 -0.74
C GLU A 126 13.93 6.16 -1.66
N ALA A 127 12.99 7.03 -1.29
CA ALA A 127 11.79 7.32 -2.09
C ALA A 127 12.17 7.95 -3.44
N ASP A 128 13.04 8.96 -3.45
CA ASP A 128 13.52 9.61 -4.68
C ASP A 128 14.21 8.61 -5.63
N ASN A 129 15.02 7.70 -5.09
CA ASN A 129 15.67 6.67 -5.91
C ASN A 129 14.69 5.65 -6.47
N LEU A 130 13.69 5.23 -5.69
CA LEU A 130 12.69 4.30 -6.19
C LEU A 130 11.79 4.98 -7.22
N ALA A 131 11.37 6.24 -6.98
CA ALA A 131 10.58 7.03 -7.93
C ALA A 131 11.28 7.18 -9.28
N LYS A 132 12.59 7.50 -9.28
CA LYS A 132 13.39 7.56 -10.53
C LYS A 132 13.38 6.23 -11.29
N ARG A 133 13.48 5.10 -10.59
CA ARG A 133 13.43 3.78 -11.24
C ARG A 133 12.03 3.47 -11.81
N ILE A 134 10.98 3.86 -11.11
CA ILE A 134 9.59 3.73 -11.60
C ILE A 134 9.40 4.57 -12.86
N THR A 135 9.86 5.83 -12.86
CA THR A 135 9.82 6.72 -14.03
C THR A 135 10.55 6.12 -15.23
N LEU A 136 11.74 5.53 -15.01
CA LEU A 136 12.48 4.84 -16.07
C LEU A 136 11.73 3.61 -16.59
N LEU A 137 11.04 2.85 -15.74
CA LEU A 137 10.24 1.69 -16.15
C LEU A 137 9.01 2.12 -16.94
N ALA A 138 8.39 3.23 -16.55
CA ALA A 138 7.25 3.82 -17.27
C ALA A 138 7.66 4.34 -18.66
N GLY A 139 8.94 4.68 -18.87
CA GLY A 139 9.43 5.28 -20.11
C GLY A 139 8.95 6.71 -20.34
N LYS A 140 8.40 7.38 -19.33
CA LYS A 140 7.81 8.72 -19.37
C LYS A 140 8.42 9.61 -18.31
N ASP A 141 8.54 10.90 -18.60
CA ASP A 141 9.01 11.89 -17.63
C ASP A 141 7.84 12.54 -16.90
N PHE A 142 7.71 12.18 -15.64
CA PHE A 142 6.70 12.76 -14.72
C PHE A 142 7.28 13.91 -13.88
N SER A 143 8.48 14.43 -14.22
CA SER A 143 9.17 15.43 -13.39
C SER A 143 8.36 16.73 -13.22
N GLU A 144 7.65 17.17 -14.25
CA GLU A 144 6.80 18.35 -14.17
C GLU A 144 5.62 18.14 -13.21
N LEU A 145 5.02 16.95 -13.24
CA LEU A 145 3.88 16.58 -12.37
C LEU A 145 4.33 16.28 -10.94
N THR A 146 5.54 15.77 -10.74
CA THR A 146 6.09 15.43 -9.43
C THR A 146 6.94 16.56 -8.82
N GLY A 147 7.41 17.52 -9.64
CA GLY A 147 8.37 18.57 -9.23
C GLY A 147 7.91 19.44 -8.06
N TYR A 148 6.62 19.68 -7.90
CA TYR A 148 6.06 20.38 -6.73
C TYR A 148 6.15 19.58 -5.43
N ARG A 149 6.32 18.27 -5.51
CA ARG A 149 6.17 17.34 -4.40
C ARG A 149 7.48 17.08 -3.67
N HIS A 150 8.62 17.29 -4.31
CA HIS A 150 9.95 17.11 -3.71
C HIS A 150 10.20 17.95 -2.43
N LYS A 151 9.44 19.01 -2.21
CA LYS A 151 9.57 19.85 -1.00
C LYS A 151 8.78 19.34 0.21
N MET A 152 7.78 18.47 0.01
CA MET A 152 6.87 18.01 1.08
C MET A 152 7.24 16.64 1.67
N TYR A 153 8.18 15.93 1.04
CA TYR A 153 8.56 14.57 1.44
C TYR A 153 9.81 14.56 2.29
N GLY A 154 9.66 14.10 3.42
CA GLY A 154 10.69 13.74 4.35
C GLY A 154 10.01 13.34 5.62
N GLN A 155 10.05 12.07 5.94
CA GLN A 155 9.79 11.65 7.31
C GLN A 155 10.88 12.27 8.16
N PRO A 156 10.58 13.19 9.11
CA PRO A 156 11.60 13.81 9.93
C PRO A 156 12.36 12.81 10.80
N PHE A 157 11.89 11.57 10.88
CA PHE A 157 12.40 10.53 11.79
C PHE A 157 12.63 9.16 11.12
N SER A 158 12.87 9.11 9.82
CA SER A 158 13.37 7.87 9.23
C SER A 158 14.87 7.81 9.50
N HIS A 159 15.24 7.23 10.62
CA HIS A 159 16.63 6.91 10.91
C HIS A 159 17.03 5.62 10.18
N GLY A 160 17.17 5.72 8.85
CA GLY A 160 18.04 4.81 8.14
C GLY A 160 19.46 5.20 8.53
N ASN A 161 20.24 4.25 9.04
CA ASN A 161 21.67 4.45 9.22
C ASN A 161 22.26 4.92 7.89
N GLU A 162 22.72 6.18 7.84
CA GLU A 162 23.36 6.79 6.65
C GLU A 162 24.65 6.06 6.21
N LYS A 163 25.04 5.00 6.90
CA LYS A 163 26.31 4.28 6.71
C LYS A 163 26.28 3.08 5.76
N THR A 164 25.18 2.78 5.09
CA THR A 164 25.22 1.78 4.01
C THR A 164 25.25 2.45 2.64
N GLU A 165 26.30 3.21 2.39
CA GLU A 165 26.75 3.54 1.04
C GLU A 165 27.37 2.31 0.38
N ASN A 166 26.54 1.37 -0.02
CA ASN A 166 26.96 0.40 -1.03
C ASN A 166 26.51 0.90 -2.40
N ILE A 167 27.51 1.19 -3.18
CA ILE A 167 27.50 1.61 -4.56
C ILE A 167 26.42 0.85 -5.35
N GLY A 168 25.37 1.56 -5.81
CA GLY A 168 24.48 1.12 -6.87
C GLY A 168 23.02 0.89 -6.52
N HIS A 169 22.64 0.45 -5.32
CA HIS A 169 21.25 0.20 -4.94
C HIS A 169 20.95 0.68 -3.51
N ILE A 170 20.35 1.86 -3.40
CA ILE A 170 19.75 2.32 -2.13
C ILE A 170 18.36 1.69 -2.03
N GLU A 171 18.29 0.60 -1.33
CA GLU A 171 17.02 -0.07 -1.00
C GLU A 171 16.63 0.26 0.42
N SER A 172 15.33 0.55 0.65
CA SER A 172 14.82 0.82 1.99
C SER A 172 15.11 -0.34 2.95
N LEU A 173 15.71 0.00 4.09
CA LEU A 173 15.98 -0.97 5.15
C LEU A 173 14.68 -1.66 5.61
N VAL A 174 13.58 -0.92 5.72
CA VAL A 174 12.28 -1.46 6.13
C VAL A 174 11.76 -2.45 5.09
N LEU A 175 11.87 -2.14 3.80
CA LEU A 175 11.44 -3.07 2.73
C LEU A 175 12.28 -4.34 2.72
N LYS A 176 13.59 -4.25 2.95
CA LYS A 176 14.46 -5.43 3.13
C LYS A 176 14.01 -6.29 4.30
N GLN A 177 13.70 -5.66 5.43
CA GLN A 177 13.23 -6.37 6.62
C GLN A 177 11.88 -7.05 6.35
N VAL A 178 10.93 -6.37 5.72
CA VAL A 178 9.65 -6.95 5.29
C VAL A 178 9.86 -8.19 4.42
N TYR A 179 10.75 -8.09 3.42
CA TYR A 179 11.10 -9.22 2.56
C TYR A 179 11.68 -10.40 3.35
N LEU A 180 12.63 -10.15 4.25
CA LEU A 180 13.24 -11.18 5.10
C LEU A 180 12.22 -11.84 6.03
N ILE A 181 11.33 -11.06 6.63
CA ILE A 181 10.26 -11.58 7.50
C ILE A 181 9.30 -12.47 6.70
N ARG A 182 8.82 -12.02 5.54
CA ARG A 182 7.97 -12.83 4.66
C ARG A 182 8.65 -14.13 4.23
N LYS A 183 9.94 -14.06 3.90
CA LYS A 183 10.73 -15.27 3.58
C LYS A 183 10.88 -16.21 4.79
N ALA A 184 11.00 -15.68 6.02
CA ALA A 184 11.04 -16.47 7.24
C ALA A 184 9.70 -17.16 7.52
N ILE A 185 8.57 -16.48 7.29
CA ILE A 185 7.21 -17.04 7.38
C ILE A 185 7.08 -18.22 6.42
N LEU A 186 7.37 -18.02 5.13
CA LEU A 186 7.30 -19.06 4.10
C LEU A 186 8.16 -20.29 4.44
N LYS A 187 9.34 -20.07 5.03
CA LYS A 187 10.26 -21.14 5.44
C LYS A 187 9.98 -21.70 6.84
N ARG A 188 8.93 -21.23 7.51
CA ARG A 188 8.59 -21.60 8.89
C ARG A 188 9.80 -21.50 9.84
N LYS A 189 10.49 -20.36 9.82
CA LYS A 189 11.68 -20.10 10.65
C LYS A 189 11.45 -18.95 11.59
N LYS A 190 11.96 -19.07 12.82
CA LYS A 190 12.00 -17.96 13.77
C LYS A 190 12.96 -16.87 13.30
N ILE A 191 12.69 -15.66 13.73
CA ILE A 191 13.58 -14.51 13.52
C ILE A 191 14.13 -14.02 14.85
N ARG A 192 15.28 -13.37 14.76
CA ARG A 192 15.91 -12.63 15.88
C ARG A 192 16.02 -11.18 15.47
N PHE A 193 15.72 -10.25 16.37
CA PHE A 193 15.83 -8.81 16.15
C PHE A 193 15.97 -8.06 17.48
N THR A 194 16.49 -6.84 17.42
CA THR A 194 16.47 -5.86 18.50
C THR A 194 15.27 -4.95 18.32
N LEU A 195 14.39 -4.85 19.32
CA LEU A 195 13.27 -3.89 19.30
C LEU A 195 13.73 -2.57 19.90
N ASN A 196 13.48 -1.47 19.19
CA ASN A 196 13.87 -0.13 19.63
C ASN A 196 12.63 0.74 19.91
N VAL A 197 12.88 1.86 20.60
CA VAL A 197 11.92 2.93 20.86
C VAL A 197 12.59 4.27 20.64
N TYR A 198 11.83 5.28 20.25
CA TYR A 198 12.32 6.65 20.21
C TYR A 198 12.40 7.23 21.61
N LYS A 199 13.55 7.82 21.93
CA LYS A 199 13.75 8.60 23.15
C LYS A 199 14.45 9.91 22.84
N TYR A 200 14.14 10.92 23.63
CA TYR A 200 14.86 12.20 23.60
C TYR A 200 16.09 12.06 24.50
N VAL A 201 17.27 12.02 23.88
CA VAL A 201 18.56 11.83 24.55
C VAL A 201 19.54 12.82 23.96
N ASP A 202 20.31 13.53 24.81
CA ASP A 202 21.32 14.51 24.37
C ASP A 202 20.75 15.59 23.43
N LYS A 203 19.55 16.10 23.73
CA LYS A 203 18.84 17.11 22.92
C LYS A 203 18.41 16.65 21.53
N GLU A 204 18.44 15.34 21.25
CA GLU A 204 18.02 14.75 19.99
C GLU A 204 17.06 13.58 20.21
N VAL A 205 16.19 13.34 19.22
CA VAL A 205 15.36 12.14 19.22
C VAL A 205 16.17 11.00 18.61
N LYS A 206 16.48 10.00 19.44
CA LYS A 206 17.28 8.83 19.05
C LYS A 206 16.48 7.54 19.15
N LEU A 207 16.79 6.59 18.27
CA LEU A 207 16.27 5.23 18.34
C LEU A 207 17.18 4.44 19.27
N VAL A 208 16.64 3.97 20.40
CA VAL A 208 17.39 3.24 21.42
C VAL A 208 16.76 1.88 21.70
N PRO A 209 17.55 0.84 22.03
CA PRO A 209 17.02 -0.48 22.33
C PRO A 209 16.00 -0.48 23.49
N CYS A 210 14.88 -1.15 23.27
CA CYS A 210 13.87 -1.40 24.30
C CYS A 210 14.22 -2.66 25.10
N GLY A 211 15.09 -2.50 26.11
CA GLY A 211 15.63 -3.60 26.90
C GLY A 211 17.01 -4.05 26.43
N LYS A 212 17.60 -4.97 27.20
CA LYS A 212 19.02 -5.40 27.05
C LYS A 212 19.22 -6.60 26.11
N ILE A 213 18.14 -7.26 25.65
CA ILE A 213 18.23 -8.56 24.99
C ILE A 213 17.50 -8.52 23.64
N SER A 214 18.14 -9.09 22.61
CA SER A 214 17.49 -9.35 21.33
C SER A 214 16.30 -10.31 21.53
N ARG A 215 15.23 -10.07 20.78
CA ARG A 215 14.02 -10.89 20.82
C ARG A 215 14.10 -12.00 19.78
N ILE A 216 13.59 -13.18 20.12
CA ILE A 216 13.39 -14.28 19.19
C ILE A 216 11.91 -14.61 19.20
N CYS A 217 11.27 -14.58 18.04
CA CYS A 217 9.86 -14.92 17.90
C CYS A 217 9.58 -15.65 16.58
N SER A 218 8.42 -16.27 16.52
CA SER A 218 7.86 -16.85 15.29
C SER A 218 7.09 -15.77 14.56
N PRO A 219 7.53 -15.33 13.38
CA PRO A 219 6.76 -14.40 12.57
C PRO A 219 5.55 -15.15 11.97
N LEU A 220 4.36 -14.59 12.11
CA LEU A 220 3.10 -15.20 11.68
C LEU A 220 2.53 -14.49 10.46
N ASP A 221 2.61 -13.15 10.42
CA ASP A 221 2.15 -12.35 9.30
C ASP A 221 2.79 -10.96 9.25
N VAL A 222 2.62 -10.26 8.12
CA VAL A 222 3.03 -8.87 7.91
C VAL A 222 1.83 -8.05 7.49
N ILE A 223 1.47 -7.07 8.30
CA ILE A 223 0.31 -6.19 8.12
C ILE A 223 0.80 -4.79 7.74
N TYR A 224 0.20 -4.19 6.70
CA TYR A 224 0.40 -2.78 6.37
C TYR A 224 -0.80 -1.98 6.86
N SER A 225 -0.56 -0.99 7.72
CA SER A 225 -1.60 -0.14 8.28
C SER A 225 -1.05 1.24 8.62
N ASN A 226 -1.85 2.29 8.37
CA ASN A 226 -1.50 3.68 8.66
C ASN A 226 -0.13 4.11 8.11
N GLY A 227 0.21 3.61 6.91
CA GLY A 227 1.47 3.93 6.24
C GLY A 227 2.70 3.25 6.85
N ARG A 228 2.55 2.17 7.63
CA ARG A 228 3.64 1.43 8.26
C ARG A 228 3.44 -0.08 8.17
N TYR A 229 4.56 -0.82 8.20
CA TYR A 229 4.54 -2.27 8.29
C TYR A 229 4.64 -2.74 9.73
N TYR A 230 3.82 -3.71 10.06
CA TYR A 230 3.79 -4.41 11.34
C TYR A 230 3.99 -5.90 11.11
N MET A 231 4.76 -6.53 11.97
CA MET A 231 4.86 -7.98 12.03
C MET A 231 4.01 -8.51 13.18
N LEU A 232 3.12 -9.43 12.89
CA LEU A 232 2.49 -10.27 13.90
C LEU A 232 3.48 -11.37 14.28
N GLY A 233 3.83 -11.46 15.55
CA GLY A 233 4.80 -12.44 16.03
C GLY A 233 4.39 -13.12 17.32
N ALA A 234 4.61 -14.44 17.41
CA ALA A 234 4.41 -15.23 18.62
C ALA A 234 5.71 -15.35 19.41
N ASP A 235 5.64 -15.02 20.71
CA ASP A 235 6.80 -14.98 21.59
C ASP A 235 7.23 -16.39 22.01
N SER A 236 8.54 -16.70 21.95
CA SER A 236 9.08 -18.04 22.25
C SER A 236 9.07 -18.41 23.74
N LYS A 237 8.82 -17.44 24.61
CA LYS A 237 8.97 -17.62 26.07
C LYS A 237 7.77 -18.23 26.76
N THR A 238 6.71 -18.56 26.07
CA THR A 238 5.47 -19.03 26.67
C THR A 238 5.32 -20.55 26.77
N ALA A 239 6.40 -21.29 26.75
CA ALA A 239 6.36 -22.74 27.06
C ALA A 239 5.79 -23.07 28.46
N LYS A 240 5.62 -22.08 29.34
CA LYS A 240 5.01 -22.26 30.68
C LYS A 240 3.54 -21.80 30.76
N SER A 241 3.02 -21.07 29.79
CA SER A 241 1.60 -20.72 29.71
C SER A 241 0.96 -21.49 28.55
N LYS A 242 -0.16 -22.15 28.81
CA LYS A 242 -0.93 -22.92 27.81
C LYS A 242 -1.50 -22.06 26.66
N VAL A 243 -1.25 -20.76 26.66
CA VAL A 243 -1.72 -19.82 25.63
C VAL A 243 -0.51 -19.09 25.06
N LEU A 244 -0.19 -19.36 23.81
CA LEU A 244 0.79 -18.61 23.05
C LEU A 244 0.30 -17.16 22.90
N LYS A 245 1.09 -16.20 23.41
CA LYS A 245 0.78 -14.78 23.26
C LYS A 245 1.40 -14.27 21.97
N TYR A 246 0.62 -13.61 21.15
CA TYR A 246 1.09 -12.90 19.97
C TYR A 246 1.11 -11.39 20.21
N LYS A 247 1.94 -10.69 19.48
CA LYS A 247 2.10 -9.23 19.54
C LYS A 247 2.34 -8.67 18.15
N LEU A 248 1.95 -7.43 17.99
CA LEU A 248 2.30 -6.64 16.81
C LEU A 248 3.58 -5.84 17.09
N TYR A 249 4.53 -5.95 16.17
CA TYR A 249 5.81 -5.26 16.21
C TYR A 249 5.93 -4.36 15.00
N ARG A 250 6.19 -3.08 15.21
CA ARG A 250 6.52 -2.16 14.12
C ARG A 250 7.87 -2.54 13.51
N ILE A 251 7.90 -2.80 12.20
CA ILE A 251 9.10 -3.28 11.53
C ILE A 251 10.16 -2.18 11.45
N ASP A 252 9.77 -0.93 11.29
CA ASP A 252 10.67 0.23 11.28
C ASP A 252 11.40 0.49 12.63
N LEU A 253 10.96 -0.15 13.69
CA LEU A 253 11.62 -0.11 15.01
C LEU A 253 12.50 -1.34 15.28
N MET A 254 12.68 -2.22 14.30
CA MET A 254 13.55 -3.39 14.42
C MET A 254 14.95 -3.09 13.89
N THR A 255 15.97 -3.56 14.59
CA THR A 255 17.34 -3.61 14.08
C THR A 255 17.92 -5.01 14.25
N ASP A 256 19.06 -5.28 13.62
CA ASP A 256 19.79 -6.56 13.70
C ASP A 256 18.93 -7.79 13.37
N LEU A 257 18.00 -7.62 12.40
CA LEU A 257 17.06 -8.67 12.02
C LEU A 257 17.79 -9.78 11.27
N SER A 258 17.60 -11.01 11.76
CA SER A 258 18.16 -12.22 11.16
C SER A 258 17.21 -13.40 11.26
N VAL A 259 17.26 -14.30 10.27
CA VAL A 259 16.50 -15.54 10.27
C VAL A 259 17.29 -16.62 10.99
N THR A 260 16.67 -17.31 11.95
CA THR A 260 17.31 -18.37 12.72
C THR A 260 17.12 -19.76 12.08
N LYS A 261 17.85 -20.77 12.57
CA LYS A 261 17.63 -22.16 12.16
C LYS A 261 16.40 -22.81 12.82
N ALA A 262 15.90 -22.23 13.93
CA ALA A 262 14.80 -22.78 14.72
C ALA A 262 13.45 -22.71 13.95
N ALA A 263 12.65 -23.76 14.11
CA ALA A 263 11.30 -23.80 13.56
C ALA A 263 10.39 -22.78 14.23
N ALA A 264 9.57 -22.09 13.44
CA ALA A 264 8.53 -21.19 13.91
C ALA A 264 7.23 -21.96 14.14
N VAL A 265 6.42 -21.48 15.09
CA VAL A 265 5.02 -21.92 15.24
C VAL A 265 4.15 -21.32 14.15
N THR A 266 3.03 -21.96 13.86
CA THR A 266 2.08 -21.55 12.83
C THR A 266 0.91 -20.73 13.44
N LYS A 267 0.03 -20.16 12.59
CA LYS A 267 -1.17 -19.44 13.04
C LYS A 267 -2.13 -20.36 13.76
N GLU A 268 -2.27 -21.60 13.25
CA GLU A 268 -3.10 -22.66 13.82
C GLU A 268 -2.65 -23.05 15.23
N GLU A 269 -1.32 -23.25 15.42
CA GLU A 269 -0.75 -23.59 16.73
C GLU A 269 -0.92 -22.45 17.75
N VAL A 270 -1.07 -21.22 17.29
CA VAL A 270 -1.35 -20.04 18.15
C VAL A 270 -2.85 -19.83 18.37
N GLY A 271 -3.71 -20.49 17.58
CA GLY A 271 -5.17 -20.39 17.67
C GLY A 271 -5.74 -19.07 17.11
N ILE A 272 -5.06 -18.46 16.14
CA ILE A 272 -5.47 -17.17 15.52
C ILE A 272 -5.79 -17.31 14.02
N GLU A 273 -5.94 -18.51 13.53
CA GLU A 273 -6.16 -18.77 12.11
C GLU A 273 -7.42 -18.08 11.61
N GLN A 274 -8.56 -18.28 12.28
CA GLN A 274 -9.83 -17.69 11.89
C GLN A 274 -9.86 -16.16 12.02
N GLU A 275 -9.22 -15.60 13.05
CA GLU A 275 -9.16 -14.15 13.24
C GLU A 275 -8.30 -13.45 12.15
N MET A 276 -7.40 -14.20 11.51
CA MET A 276 -6.43 -13.68 10.55
C MET A 276 -6.68 -14.12 9.09
N GLU A 277 -7.74 -14.90 8.83
CA GLU A 277 -8.15 -15.24 7.47
C GLU A 277 -8.53 -13.99 6.68
N ASP A 278 -9.18 -13.03 7.33
CA ASP A 278 -9.51 -11.74 6.77
C ASP A 278 -8.73 -10.61 7.47
N LEU A 279 -7.55 -10.32 6.95
CA LEU A 279 -6.70 -9.21 7.43
C LEU A 279 -7.37 -7.84 7.27
N PHE A 280 -8.25 -7.69 6.29
CA PHE A 280 -8.99 -6.45 6.09
C PHE A 280 -9.97 -6.23 7.25
N ARG A 281 -10.76 -7.24 7.56
CA ARG A 281 -11.68 -7.24 8.70
C ARG A 281 -10.94 -7.07 10.03
N TYR A 282 -9.83 -7.78 10.22
CA TYR A 282 -9.00 -7.63 11.42
C TYR A 282 -8.55 -6.18 11.64
N ARG A 283 -8.14 -5.46 10.57
CA ARG A 283 -7.72 -4.05 10.66
C ARG A 283 -8.87 -3.13 11.05
N ILE A 284 -10.07 -3.39 10.54
CA ILE A 284 -11.27 -2.62 10.84
C ILE A 284 -11.69 -2.84 12.29
N GLU A 285 -11.74 -4.08 12.73
CA GLU A 285 -12.13 -4.45 14.09
C GLU A 285 -11.09 -4.03 15.15
N ASN A 286 -9.83 -3.78 14.76
CA ASN A 286 -8.75 -3.39 15.65
C ASN A 286 -8.16 -2.02 15.30
N PRO A 287 -8.88 -0.90 15.55
CA PRO A 287 -8.37 0.45 15.31
C PRO A 287 -7.00 0.65 15.95
N TYR A 288 -6.10 1.32 15.22
CA TYR A 288 -4.68 1.51 15.61
C TYR A 288 -3.91 0.20 15.87
N LEU A 289 -4.42 -0.96 15.39
CA LEU A 289 -3.84 -2.29 15.56
C LEU A 289 -3.63 -2.69 17.04
N PHE A 290 -4.53 -2.29 17.92
CA PHE A 290 -4.57 -2.84 19.26
C PHE A 290 -4.98 -4.32 19.21
N THR A 291 -4.27 -5.16 19.96
CA THR A 291 -4.59 -6.58 20.07
C THR A 291 -5.49 -6.85 21.27
N GLY A 292 -6.46 -7.74 21.14
CA GLY A 292 -7.38 -8.11 22.22
C GLY A 292 -8.74 -8.57 21.69
N LYS A 293 -9.67 -8.79 22.61
CA LYS A 293 -11.03 -9.20 22.25
C LYS A 293 -11.79 -8.06 21.60
N THR A 294 -12.59 -8.40 20.61
CA THR A 294 -13.54 -7.48 19.98
C THR A 294 -14.93 -7.61 20.63
N GLU A 295 -15.59 -6.48 20.75
CA GLU A 295 -16.96 -6.36 21.31
C GLU A 295 -17.81 -5.54 20.34
N THR A 296 -19.13 -5.74 20.37
CA THR A 296 -20.05 -4.89 19.61
C THR A 296 -20.35 -3.65 20.44
N VAL A 297 -20.08 -2.47 19.87
CA VAL A 297 -20.32 -1.16 20.47
C VAL A 297 -21.44 -0.47 19.71
N ARG A 298 -22.33 0.22 20.42
CA ARG A 298 -23.37 1.09 19.85
C ARG A 298 -22.91 2.54 19.87
N LEU A 299 -23.12 3.21 18.75
CA LEU A 299 -22.78 4.62 18.56
C LEU A 299 -23.98 5.37 18.03
N ARG A 300 -24.18 6.60 18.52
CA ARG A 300 -25.00 7.60 17.85
C ARG A 300 -24.09 8.49 17.02
N VAL A 301 -24.37 8.65 15.76
CA VAL A 301 -23.56 9.35 14.77
C VAL A 301 -24.35 10.46 14.13
N ASN A 302 -23.75 11.65 14.02
CA ASN A 302 -24.32 12.74 13.26
C ASN A 302 -24.27 12.41 11.74
N SER A 303 -25.39 12.59 11.04
CA SER A 303 -25.52 12.28 9.60
C SER A 303 -24.49 13.03 8.73
N GLU A 304 -24.16 14.26 9.07
CA GLU A 304 -23.16 15.06 8.36
C GLU A 304 -21.73 14.49 8.45
N GLN A 305 -21.49 13.61 9.42
CA GLN A 305 -20.18 13.02 9.72
C GLN A 305 -20.11 11.53 9.36
N PHE A 306 -21.07 11.02 8.59
CA PHE A 306 -21.12 9.60 8.22
C PHE A 306 -19.93 9.14 7.38
N THR A 307 -19.27 10.08 6.69
CA THR A 307 -18.04 9.81 5.92
C THR A 307 -16.96 9.17 6.78
N GLN A 308 -16.76 9.63 8.03
CA GLN A 308 -15.78 9.05 8.94
C GLN A 308 -16.11 7.60 9.32
N ILE A 309 -17.38 7.26 9.39
CA ILE A 309 -17.81 5.87 9.67
C ILE A 309 -17.44 4.98 8.48
N VAL A 310 -17.77 5.40 7.26
CA VAL A 310 -17.44 4.66 6.04
C VAL A 310 -15.94 4.53 5.85
N ASP A 311 -15.15 5.60 6.06
CA ASP A 311 -13.70 5.60 5.92
C ASP A 311 -13.00 4.61 6.87
N TRP A 312 -13.53 4.46 8.11
CA TRP A 312 -12.93 3.56 9.11
C TRP A 312 -13.47 2.15 9.09
N PHE A 313 -14.75 1.97 8.81
CA PHE A 313 -15.43 0.68 8.95
C PHE A 313 -15.87 0.08 7.62
N GLY A 314 -15.84 0.84 6.49
CA GLY A 314 -16.37 0.36 5.22
C GLY A 314 -17.81 -0.12 5.38
N ASP A 315 -18.05 -1.39 5.05
CA ASP A 315 -19.34 -2.06 5.19
C ASP A 315 -19.50 -2.81 6.53
N ASN A 316 -18.54 -2.68 7.48
CA ASN A 316 -18.53 -3.46 8.72
C ASN A 316 -19.24 -2.73 9.88
N PHE A 317 -20.37 -2.12 9.60
CA PHE A 317 -21.29 -1.57 10.60
C PHE A 317 -22.73 -1.86 10.19
N SER A 318 -23.65 -1.77 11.15
CA SER A 318 -25.08 -1.92 10.92
C SER A 318 -25.82 -0.71 11.47
N VAL A 319 -26.72 -0.13 10.69
CA VAL A 319 -27.64 0.90 11.17
C VAL A 319 -28.77 0.20 11.90
N ILE A 320 -28.96 0.53 13.18
CA ILE A 320 -29.96 -0.10 14.06
C ILE A 320 -31.14 0.83 14.39
N GLY A 321 -31.00 2.12 14.11
CA GLY A 321 -32.05 3.11 14.34
C GLY A 321 -31.68 4.48 13.81
N HIS A 322 -32.65 5.35 13.72
CA HIS A 322 -32.47 6.79 13.48
C HIS A 322 -33.47 7.55 14.34
N ASP A 323 -33.17 8.79 14.67
CA ASP A 323 -34.10 9.64 15.39
C ASP A 323 -35.19 10.11 14.43
N VAL A 324 -36.44 9.64 14.63
CA VAL A 324 -37.57 9.90 13.75
C VAL A 324 -37.98 11.39 13.73
N ASN A 325 -37.58 12.14 14.76
CA ASN A 325 -37.91 13.56 14.90
C ASN A 325 -36.81 14.50 14.36
N GLU A 326 -35.60 13.98 14.23
CA GLU A 326 -34.47 14.70 13.65
C GLU A 326 -33.68 13.73 12.76
N ASP A 327 -33.79 13.83 11.43
CA ASP A 327 -32.97 13.07 10.44
C ASP A 327 -31.45 13.35 10.58
N LYS A 328 -31.05 13.80 11.76
CA LYS A 328 -29.71 14.29 12.05
C LYS A 328 -28.81 13.24 12.67
N TYR A 329 -29.36 12.21 13.32
CA TYR A 329 -28.60 11.21 14.03
C TYR A 329 -29.02 9.78 13.65
N TYR A 330 -28.02 8.91 13.49
CA TYR A 330 -28.20 7.48 13.27
C TYR A 330 -27.54 6.69 14.38
N ASP A 331 -28.23 5.66 14.86
CA ASP A 331 -27.67 4.71 15.80
C ASP A 331 -27.12 3.52 15.01
N ILE A 332 -25.84 3.20 15.24
CA ILE A 332 -25.13 2.12 14.54
C ILE A 332 -24.49 1.14 15.53
N GLU A 333 -24.27 -0.08 15.08
CA GLU A 333 -23.43 -1.07 15.76
C GLU A 333 -22.16 -1.34 14.96
N VAL A 334 -21.02 -1.35 15.68
CA VAL A 334 -19.71 -1.72 15.14
C VAL A 334 -19.06 -2.77 16.03
N ARG A 335 -18.40 -3.75 15.43
CA ARG A 335 -17.60 -4.74 16.17
C ARG A 335 -16.15 -4.29 16.21
N VAL A 336 -15.62 -4.02 17.40
CA VAL A 336 -14.29 -3.41 17.56
C VAL A 336 -13.57 -3.85 18.83
N ASN A 337 -12.25 -3.77 18.80
CA ASN A 337 -11.40 -3.84 20.00
C ASN A 337 -11.53 -2.54 20.78
N THR A 338 -12.17 -2.59 21.91
CA THR A 338 -12.50 -1.41 22.75
C THR A 338 -11.27 -0.71 23.31
N GLY A 339 -10.10 -1.36 23.40
CA GLY A 339 -8.85 -0.74 23.80
C GLY A 339 -8.35 0.32 22.80
N GLY A 340 -8.30 -0.03 21.51
CA GLY A 340 -7.96 0.90 20.44
C GLY A 340 -9.10 1.85 20.10
N PHE A 341 -10.32 1.34 20.16
CA PHE A 341 -11.52 2.10 19.83
C PHE A 341 -11.78 3.29 20.77
N LEU A 342 -11.31 3.22 22.00
CA LEU A 342 -11.35 4.37 22.93
C LEU A 342 -10.67 5.61 22.32
N TYR A 343 -9.49 5.45 21.72
CA TYR A 343 -8.77 6.57 21.08
C TYR A 343 -9.52 7.10 19.87
N TRP A 344 -10.15 6.21 19.12
CA TRP A 344 -10.97 6.59 17.97
C TRP A 344 -12.19 7.43 18.42
N VAL A 345 -12.93 6.99 19.44
CA VAL A 345 -14.06 7.74 19.99
C VAL A 345 -13.62 9.11 20.51
N LEU A 346 -12.48 9.21 21.19
CA LEU A 346 -11.96 10.49 21.67
C LEU A 346 -11.57 11.41 20.52
N GLN A 347 -11.02 10.88 19.44
CA GLN A 347 -10.68 11.65 18.24
C GLN A 347 -11.93 12.22 17.55
N TYR A 348 -13.01 11.44 17.50
CA TYR A 348 -14.26 11.80 16.84
C TYR A 348 -15.39 12.18 17.82
N SER A 349 -15.04 12.58 19.03
CA SER A 349 -16.00 12.91 20.11
C SER A 349 -17.00 14.02 19.77
N GLY A 350 -16.69 14.88 18.79
CA GLY A 350 -17.64 15.88 18.27
C GLY A 350 -18.71 15.32 17.32
N CYS A 351 -18.52 14.10 16.82
CA CYS A 351 -19.35 13.48 15.79
C CYS A 351 -20.07 12.23 16.25
N VAL A 352 -19.53 11.58 17.28
CA VAL A 352 -20.07 10.30 17.77
C VAL A 352 -20.27 10.30 19.27
N GLN A 353 -21.31 9.62 19.70
CA GLN A 353 -21.62 9.37 21.12
C GLN A 353 -21.74 7.85 21.34
N VAL A 354 -21.08 7.32 22.35
CA VAL A 354 -21.21 5.93 22.74
C VAL A 354 -22.52 5.73 23.50
N LEU A 355 -23.31 4.76 23.05
CA LEU A 355 -24.57 4.35 23.70
C LEU A 355 -24.34 3.10 24.56
N ASP A 356 -25.07 2.98 25.66
CA ASP A 356 -25.11 1.73 26.43
C ASP A 356 -25.99 0.71 25.73
N ARG A 357 -25.65 -0.58 25.88
CA ARG A 357 -26.53 -1.69 25.49
C ARG A 357 -27.59 -1.94 26.54
N ASP A 358 -27.20 -1.90 27.82
CA ASP A 358 -28.04 -2.05 28.98
C ASP A 358 -27.64 -1.02 30.04
N GLU A 359 -28.61 -0.34 30.64
CA GLU A 359 -28.38 0.71 31.63
C GLU A 359 -27.70 0.22 32.93
N LYS A 360 -27.54 -1.10 33.12
CA LYS A 360 -27.04 -1.73 34.35
C LYS A 360 -25.59 -2.20 34.29
N GLU A 361 -24.89 -1.99 33.19
CA GLU A 361 -23.52 -2.50 33.03
C GLU A 361 -22.51 -1.53 33.63
N GLU A 362 -22.05 -1.77 34.89
CA GLU A 362 -21.10 -0.93 35.61
C GLU A 362 -19.76 -0.75 34.88
N ASN A 363 -19.33 -1.72 34.09
CA ASN A 363 -18.08 -1.69 33.32
C ASN A 363 -18.28 -1.48 31.81
N SER A 364 -19.33 -0.75 31.42
CA SER A 364 -19.63 -0.50 30.00
C SER A 364 -18.51 0.27 29.32
N PHE A 365 -18.38 0.10 28.01
CA PHE A 365 -17.41 0.88 27.21
C PHE A 365 -17.67 2.39 27.34
N LYS A 366 -18.94 2.81 27.42
CA LYS A 366 -19.32 4.22 27.68
C LYS A 366 -18.75 4.75 28.99
N ASN A 367 -18.84 3.96 30.08
CA ASN A 367 -18.28 4.38 31.36
C ASN A 367 -16.76 4.59 31.30
N ARG A 368 -16.04 3.73 30.58
CA ARG A 368 -14.59 3.90 30.32
C ARG A 368 -14.29 5.16 29.52
N VAL A 369 -15.12 5.51 28.53
CA VAL A 369 -14.99 6.76 27.76
C VAL A 369 -15.20 7.96 28.68
N VAL A 370 -16.27 7.96 29.50
CA VAL A 370 -16.58 9.04 30.44
C VAL A 370 -15.45 9.24 31.47
N GLU A 371 -14.92 8.15 32.01
CA GLU A 371 -13.79 8.21 32.96
C GLU A 371 -12.54 8.83 32.30
N ASN A 372 -12.20 8.42 31.07
CA ASN A 372 -11.10 9.01 30.32
C ASN A 372 -11.29 10.51 30.07
N LEU A 373 -12.49 10.94 29.70
CA LEU A 373 -12.82 12.35 29.51
C LEU A 373 -12.65 13.15 30.81
N LYS A 374 -13.10 12.61 31.96
CA LYS A 374 -12.88 13.23 33.27
C LYS A 374 -11.40 13.34 33.60
N ASN A 375 -10.63 12.30 33.36
CA ASN A 375 -9.17 12.28 33.57
C ASN A 375 -8.43 13.27 32.65
N ILE A 376 -8.88 13.46 31.42
CA ILE A 376 -8.35 14.47 30.52
C ILE A 376 -8.67 15.87 31.07
N LEU A 377 -9.94 16.13 31.43
CA LEU A 377 -10.38 17.41 31.93
C LEU A 377 -9.63 17.83 33.22
N SER A 378 -9.38 16.89 34.16
CA SER A 378 -8.62 17.16 35.38
C SER A 378 -7.23 17.70 35.10
N LYS A 379 -6.50 17.08 34.13
CA LYS A 379 -5.14 17.54 33.76
C LYS A 379 -5.07 18.99 33.25
N TYR A 380 -6.14 19.46 32.59
CA TYR A 380 -6.21 20.85 32.12
C TYR A 380 -6.64 21.83 33.22
N ASN A 381 -7.34 21.34 34.25
CA ASN A 381 -7.77 22.18 35.40
C ASN A 381 -6.68 22.30 36.47
N GLU A 382 -5.83 21.29 36.67
CA GLU A 382 -4.72 21.29 37.63
C GLU A 382 -3.63 22.33 37.29
N ASN A 383 -3.51 22.76 36.04
CA ASN A 383 -2.56 23.79 35.60
C ASN A 383 -3.04 25.22 35.79
N LYS A 384 -4.13 25.46 36.55
CA LYS A 384 -4.65 26.82 36.86
C LYS A 384 -4.31 27.32 38.27
N ASN A 385 -3.45 26.61 39.02
CA ASN A 385 -2.94 27.02 40.32
C ASN A 385 -1.47 27.38 40.29
#